data_40b4512ae102216be384092f34fb1234
#
_entry.id   40b4512ae102216be384092f34fb1234
#
_cell.length_a   1.000
_cell.length_b   1.000
_cell.length_c   1.000
_cell.angle_alpha   90.00
_cell.angle_beta   90.00
_cell.angle_gamma   90.00
#
_symmetry.space_group_name_H-M   'P 1'
#
loop_
_entity.id
_entity.type
_entity.pdbx_description
1 polymer ?
#
loop_
_entity_poly.entity_id
_entity_poly.type
_entity_poly.pdbx_seq_one_letter_code
_entity_poly.pdbx_strand_id
1 'polypeptide(L)'
;MPRNLIDSAPSRRALAHMPDRRGRFRLRDLARACGVAGLAALAAPALAGEPPPGFARLSDLAPGVAQEMRYAGSNNFTGAPVPGYRAAQCWLRLDAARALAAAQAEARAKGFDLVVYDCYRPRRAVAAFVDWSKNDDEKTKPAYYPNVAKHELFAQGYIAEQSGHSTGLAVDLGVKGWDFGTPFDFFDRRSWTGALKRGVARLNRARLVALMRRHGFDNYPREWWHFTLRGAKNVESRDVEIE
;
A
#
# COMPACT_ATOMS: atom_id res chain seq x y z
N MET A 1 19.18 -56.44 12.49
CA MET A 1 19.72 -57.50 11.58
C MET A 1 18.98 -57.42 10.26
N PRO A 2 19.61 -57.70 9.10
CA PRO A 2 20.81 -57.03 8.57
C PRO A 2 20.57 -56.48 7.15
N ARG A 3 21.38 -55.43 6.75
CA ARG A 3 22.42 -55.47 5.67
C ARG A 3 21.91 -55.68 4.22
N ASN A 4 22.23 -54.77 3.31
CA ASN A 4 23.38 -54.68 2.40
C ASN A 4 23.19 -53.40 1.54
N LEU A 5 24.05 -52.42 1.44
CA LEU A 5 25.39 -52.27 0.82
C LEU A 5 25.58 -52.96 -0.53
N ILE A 6 25.89 -52.12 -1.53
CA ILE A 6 26.88 -52.24 -2.63
C ILE A 6 26.67 -50.99 -3.52
N ASP A 7 27.47 -49.94 -3.56
CA ASP A 7 28.87 -49.74 -3.98
C ASP A 7 29.12 -50.04 -5.46
N SER A 8 29.43 -48.96 -6.22
CA SER A 8 30.52 -48.94 -7.21
C SER A 8 30.58 -47.65 -8.02
N ALA A 9 31.66 -46.92 -7.83
CA ALA A 9 32.31 -46.03 -8.81
C ALA A 9 33.44 -46.85 -9.47
N PRO A 10 34.35 -46.25 -10.28
CA PRO A 10 34.31 -45.23 -11.35
C PRO A 10 34.97 -45.74 -12.64
N SER A 11 34.95 -45.02 -13.73
CA SER A 11 35.90 -45.29 -14.84
C SER A 11 36.35 -44.00 -15.54
N ARG A 12 37.64 -43.82 -15.48
CA ARG A 12 38.51 -42.90 -16.16
C ARG A 12 38.60 -43.16 -17.67
N ARG A 13 38.81 -42.16 -18.49
CA ARG A 13 40.04 -41.97 -19.30
C ARG A 13 40.03 -40.69 -20.06
N ALA A 14 41.14 -40.01 -19.83
CA ALA A 14 41.69 -38.91 -20.62
C ALA A 14 42.24 -39.41 -21.96
N LEU A 15 42.31 -38.54 -22.94
CA LEU A 15 43.47 -38.46 -23.82
C LEU A 15 43.50 -37.09 -24.48
N ALA A 16 44.67 -36.46 -24.29
CA ALA A 16 45.15 -35.22 -24.84
C ALA A 16 45.44 -35.29 -26.32
N HIS A 17 45.32 -34.17 -27.01
CA HIS A 17 46.21 -33.84 -28.14
C HIS A 17 46.37 -32.32 -28.25
N MET A 18 47.57 -31.85 -28.02
CA MET A 18 48.21 -30.58 -28.45
C MET A 18 49.24 -30.94 -29.51
N PRO A 19 49.91 -29.96 -30.15
CA PRO A 19 49.47 -28.87 -31.00
C PRO A 19 50.19 -28.93 -32.39
N ASP A 20 49.84 -28.09 -33.35
CA ASP A 20 50.80 -27.73 -34.37
C ASP A 20 50.80 -26.21 -34.65
N ARG A 21 51.99 -25.68 -34.59
CA ARG A 21 52.37 -24.32 -34.94
C ARG A 21 52.55 -24.24 -36.46
N ARG A 22 52.00 -23.24 -37.10
CA ARG A 22 52.74 -22.43 -38.12
C ARG A 22 51.88 -21.27 -38.59
N GLY A 23 52.42 -20.10 -38.39
CA GLY A 23 51.84 -18.83 -38.67
C GLY A 23 51.65 -18.47 -40.13
N ARG A 24 50.80 -17.51 -40.34
CA ARG A 24 50.95 -16.44 -41.34
C ARG A 24 50.00 -15.31 -40.99
N PHE A 25 50.55 -14.16 -40.63
CA PHE A 25 49.89 -12.87 -40.56
C PHE A 25 49.29 -12.52 -41.93
N ARG A 26 48.03 -12.23 -42.02
CA ARG A 26 47.43 -11.37 -43.04
C ARG A 26 46.66 -10.26 -42.34
N LEU A 27 47.28 -9.06 -42.42
CA LEU A 27 46.55 -7.81 -42.27
C LEU A 27 45.56 -7.70 -43.42
N ARG A 28 44.30 -7.42 -43.09
CA ARG A 28 43.29 -6.62 -43.78
C ARG A 28 41.92 -7.15 -43.39
N ASP A 29 41.32 -6.36 -42.53
CA ASP A 29 39.95 -5.87 -42.68
C ASP A 29 39.53 -5.11 -41.39
N LEU A 30 39.83 -3.81 -41.46
CA LEU A 30 39.23 -2.83 -40.55
C LEU A 30 37.74 -2.67 -40.95
N ALA A 31 36.88 -3.49 -40.40
CA ALA A 31 35.46 -3.22 -40.44
C ALA A 31 35.10 -2.35 -39.23
N ARG A 32 34.71 -1.11 -39.53
CA ARG A 32 34.18 -0.13 -38.59
C ARG A 32 32.92 -0.69 -37.90
N ALA A 33 33.03 -1.14 -36.66
CA ALA A 33 31.89 -1.33 -35.81
C ALA A 33 31.51 0.05 -35.19
N CYS A 34 30.58 0.75 -35.83
CA CYS A 34 29.86 1.85 -35.18
C CYS A 34 29.05 1.28 -34.02
N GLY A 35 29.64 1.27 -32.84
CA GLY A 35 28.89 1.01 -31.61
C GLY A 35 27.94 2.17 -31.36
N VAL A 36 26.67 1.95 -31.62
CA VAL A 36 25.59 2.80 -31.09
C VAL A 36 25.56 2.57 -29.59
N ALA A 37 26.26 3.43 -28.85
CA ALA A 37 26.09 3.51 -27.41
C ALA A 37 24.68 4.03 -27.15
N GLY A 38 23.76 3.10 -26.89
CA GLY A 38 22.44 3.44 -26.38
C GLY A 38 22.61 4.14 -25.03
N LEU A 39 22.45 5.45 -24.99
CA LEU A 39 22.22 6.16 -23.75
C LEU A 39 20.93 5.61 -23.16
N ALA A 40 21.04 4.70 -22.21
CA ALA A 40 19.95 4.42 -21.29
C ALA A 40 19.71 5.72 -20.49
N ALA A 41 18.70 6.48 -20.87
CA ALA A 41 18.23 7.59 -20.08
C ALA A 41 17.76 7.00 -18.74
N LEU A 42 18.57 7.15 -17.70
CA LEU A 42 18.15 6.95 -16.33
C LEU A 42 17.03 7.97 -16.10
N ALA A 43 15.78 7.51 -16.09
CA ALA A 43 14.67 8.33 -15.66
C ALA A 43 14.99 8.78 -14.23
N ALA A 44 15.28 10.07 -14.08
CA ALA A 44 15.41 10.67 -12.75
C ALA A 44 14.11 10.35 -12.00
N PRO A 45 14.18 9.93 -10.72
CA PRO A 45 12.96 9.78 -9.93
C PRO A 45 12.24 11.13 -9.95
N ALA A 46 10.96 11.12 -10.34
CA ALA A 46 10.13 12.30 -10.24
C ALA A 46 10.25 12.79 -8.80
N LEU A 47 10.62 14.06 -8.61
CA LEU A 47 10.67 14.67 -7.28
C LEU A 47 9.26 14.55 -6.72
N ALA A 48 9.13 13.80 -5.63
CA ALA A 48 7.86 13.65 -4.95
C ALA A 48 7.35 15.06 -4.58
N GLY A 49 6.12 15.37 -5.00
CA GLY A 49 5.51 16.69 -4.76
C GLY A 49 5.51 17.06 -3.28
N GLU A 50 5.57 18.34 -2.95
CA GLU A 50 5.58 18.80 -1.56
C GLU A 50 4.17 18.79 -0.98
N PRO A 51 3.96 18.25 0.25
CA PRO A 51 2.71 18.39 0.95
C PRO A 51 2.33 19.85 1.14
N PRO A 52 1.04 20.19 1.12
CA PRO A 52 0.60 21.58 1.34
C PRO A 52 0.98 22.08 2.75
N PRO A 53 1.05 23.40 2.97
CA PRO A 53 1.36 23.94 4.28
C PRO A 53 0.51 23.35 5.41
N GLY A 54 1.16 22.94 6.50
CA GLY A 54 0.54 22.30 7.65
C GLY A 54 0.38 20.78 7.53
N PHE A 55 0.83 20.19 6.41
CA PHE A 55 0.90 18.73 6.20
C PHE A 55 2.35 18.24 6.25
N ALA A 56 2.50 16.93 6.37
CA ALA A 56 3.79 16.25 6.29
C ALA A 56 3.62 14.91 5.54
N ARG A 57 4.70 14.45 4.89
CA ARG A 57 4.79 13.06 4.44
C ARG A 57 5.00 12.16 5.66
N LEU A 58 4.23 11.09 5.75
CA LEU A 58 4.41 10.12 6.84
C LEU A 58 5.81 9.49 6.81
N SER A 59 6.37 9.28 5.62
CA SER A 59 7.73 8.73 5.42
C SER A 59 8.82 9.54 6.14
N ASP A 60 8.64 10.86 6.27
CA ASP A 60 9.64 11.73 6.89
C ASP A 60 9.63 11.61 8.43
N LEU A 61 8.48 11.27 9.02
CA LEU A 61 8.28 11.15 10.47
C LEU A 61 8.30 9.70 10.96
N ALA A 62 7.88 8.77 10.12
CA ALA A 62 7.78 7.35 10.43
C ALA A 62 8.15 6.48 9.21
N PRO A 63 9.44 6.46 8.79
CA PRO A 63 9.87 5.76 7.57
C PRO A 63 9.66 4.24 7.62
N GLY A 64 9.44 3.68 8.81
CA GLY A 64 9.17 2.24 8.99
C GLY A 64 7.70 1.84 8.80
N VAL A 65 6.77 2.78 8.59
CA VAL A 65 5.37 2.45 8.28
C VAL A 65 5.26 2.04 6.83
N ALA A 66 4.72 0.86 6.56
CA ALA A 66 4.42 0.42 5.21
C ALA A 66 3.28 1.27 4.62
N GLN A 67 3.44 1.72 3.38
CA GLN A 67 2.43 2.51 2.67
C GLN A 67 1.89 1.70 1.49
N GLU A 68 0.69 1.15 1.64
CA GLU A 68 -0.06 0.46 0.60
C GLU A 68 -1.18 1.36 0.09
N MET A 69 -0.84 2.53 -0.43
CA MET A 69 -1.80 3.57 -0.84
C MET A 69 -2.72 3.06 -1.94
N ARG A 70 -3.87 2.53 -1.55
CA ARG A 70 -4.77 1.74 -2.41
C ARG A 70 -5.32 2.54 -3.58
N TYR A 71 -5.58 3.82 -3.38
CA TYR A 71 -6.20 4.66 -4.41
C TYR A 71 -5.22 5.21 -5.45
N ALA A 72 -3.91 5.09 -5.21
CA ALA A 72 -2.89 5.38 -6.22
C ALA A 72 -2.77 4.29 -7.29
N GLY A 73 -3.36 3.13 -7.08
CA GLY A 73 -3.39 2.01 -8.02
C GLY A 73 -4.80 1.48 -8.26
N SER A 74 -4.91 0.33 -8.91
CA SER A 74 -6.20 -0.32 -9.22
C SER A 74 -6.72 -1.27 -8.13
N ASN A 75 -5.93 -1.53 -7.07
CA ASN A 75 -6.33 -2.43 -5.99
C ASN A 75 -7.22 -1.71 -4.96
N ASN A 76 -8.38 -1.24 -5.41
CA ASN A 76 -9.40 -0.56 -4.61
C ASN A 76 -10.80 -0.85 -5.18
N PHE A 77 -11.84 -0.38 -4.50
CA PHE A 77 -13.22 -0.68 -4.86
C PHE A 77 -13.67 -0.07 -6.21
N THR A 78 -12.96 0.95 -6.73
CA THR A 78 -13.26 1.49 -8.07
C THR A 78 -12.64 0.66 -9.20
N GLY A 79 -11.60 -0.14 -8.88
CA GLY A 79 -10.86 -0.96 -9.85
C GLY A 79 -9.88 -0.18 -10.73
N ALA A 80 -9.64 1.10 -10.44
CA ALA A 80 -8.77 1.99 -11.20
C ALA A 80 -8.03 2.97 -10.27
N PRO A 81 -6.91 3.57 -10.71
CA PRO A 81 -6.30 4.70 -10.00
C PRO A 81 -7.30 5.85 -9.87
N VAL A 82 -7.36 6.44 -8.68
CA VAL A 82 -8.34 7.48 -8.35
C VAL A 82 -7.76 8.87 -8.63
N PRO A 83 -8.52 9.80 -9.26
CA PRO A 83 -8.08 11.16 -9.50
C PRO A 83 -7.54 11.85 -8.24
N GLY A 84 -6.37 12.49 -8.35
CA GLY A 84 -5.71 13.17 -7.24
C GLY A 84 -4.63 12.34 -6.54
N TYR A 85 -4.52 11.04 -6.82
CA TYR A 85 -3.45 10.17 -6.34
C TYR A 85 -2.46 9.90 -7.48
N ARG A 86 -1.49 10.80 -7.72
CA ARG A 86 -0.43 10.61 -8.72
C ARG A 86 0.76 9.83 -8.15
N ALA A 87 0.93 9.86 -6.82
CA ALA A 87 1.94 9.09 -6.12
C ALA A 87 1.33 8.28 -4.97
N ALA A 88 1.94 7.15 -4.66
CA ALA A 88 1.56 6.28 -3.55
C ALA A 88 2.18 6.80 -2.23
N GLN A 89 1.81 8.01 -1.82
CA GLN A 89 2.34 8.68 -0.63
C GLN A 89 1.25 8.98 0.39
N CYS A 90 1.55 8.73 1.65
CA CYS A 90 0.70 9.15 2.77
C CYS A 90 1.06 10.58 3.20
N TRP A 91 0.17 11.52 2.91
CA TRP A 91 0.20 12.85 3.47
C TRP A 91 -0.82 12.97 4.58
N LEU A 92 -0.46 13.60 5.68
CA LEU A 92 -1.35 13.89 6.80
C LEU A 92 -1.09 15.31 7.30
N ARG A 93 -2.04 15.91 7.98
CA ARG A 93 -1.73 17.08 8.78
C ARG A 93 -0.61 16.75 9.77
N LEU A 94 0.24 17.74 10.04
CA LEU A 94 1.44 17.54 10.85
C LEU A 94 1.16 16.96 12.24
N ASP A 95 0.05 17.37 12.87
CA ASP A 95 -0.41 16.83 14.14
C ASP A 95 -0.82 15.34 14.04
N ALA A 96 -1.58 15.00 13.01
CA ALA A 96 -1.97 13.61 12.75
C ALA A 96 -0.76 12.74 12.37
N ALA A 97 0.16 13.25 11.56
CA ALA A 97 1.38 12.54 11.18
C ALA A 97 2.27 12.25 12.41
N ARG A 98 2.44 13.22 13.31
CA ARG A 98 3.19 13.06 14.57
C ARG A 98 2.53 12.05 15.50
N ALA A 99 1.20 12.11 15.64
CA ALA A 99 0.45 11.17 16.46
C ALA A 99 0.56 9.73 15.91
N LEU A 100 0.49 9.57 14.59
CA LEU A 100 0.66 8.26 13.94
C LEU A 100 2.10 7.74 14.06
N ALA A 101 3.11 8.61 13.96
CA ALA A 101 4.50 8.25 14.20
C ALA A 101 4.74 7.74 15.62
N ALA A 102 4.10 8.37 16.63
CA ALA A 102 4.15 7.89 18.01
C ALA A 102 3.43 6.54 18.19
N ALA A 103 2.30 6.32 17.50
CA ALA A 103 1.61 5.03 17.48
C ALA A 103 2.48 3.93 16.86
N GLN A 104 3.19 4.22 15.77
CA GLN A 104 4.15 3.28 15.15
C GLN A 104 5.31 2.96 16.09
N ALA A 105 5.85 3.94 16.80
CA ALA A 105 6.93 3.71 17.77
C ALA A 105 6.48 2.75 18.89
N GLU A 106 5.26 2.93 19.43
CA GLU A 106 4.68 2.01 20.40
C GLU A 106 4.43 0.61 19.81
N ALA A 107 3.92 0.53 18.57
CA ALA A 107 3.69 -0.72 17.87
C ALA A 107 5.00 -1.51 17.72
N ARG A 108 6.08 -0.86 17.27
CA ARG A 108 7.41 -1.47 17.15
C ARG A 108 7.97 -1.97 18.46
N ALA A 109 7.81 -1.19 19.52
CA ALA A 109 8.21 -1.63 20.86
C ALA A 109 7.48 -2.90 21.32
N LYS A 110 6.31 -3.19 20.71
CA LYS A 110 5.51 -4.39 20.96
C LYS A 110 5.68 -5.47 19.89
N GLY A 111 6.63 -5.32 18.97
CA GLY A 111 7.00 -6.31 17.98
C GLY A 111 6.11 -6.38 16.73
N PHE A 112 5.39 -5.30 16.36
CA PHE A 112 4.61 -5.25 15.13
C PHE A 112 4.70 -3.88 14.44
N ASP A 113 4.41 -3.84 13.14
CA ASP A 113 4.46 -2.65 12.32
C ASP A 113 3.08 -2.31 11.77
N LEU A 114 2.77 -1.01 11.72
CA LEU A 114 1.56 -0.50 11.06
C LEU A 114 1.73 -0.51 9.53
N VAL A 115 0.61 -0.60 8.84
CA VAL A 115 0.50 -0.40 7.40
C VAL A 115 -0.65 0.57 7.13
N VAL A 116 -0.42 1.60 6.31
CA VAL A 116 -1.45 2.56 5.92
C VAL A 116 -1.98 2.24 4.52
N TYR A 117 -3.30 2.39 4.34
CA TYR A 117 -4.01 2.14 3.09
C TYR A 117 -4.51 3.42 2.44
N ASP A 118 -4.90 4.43 3.24
CA ASP A 118 -5.24 5.78 2.82
C ASP A 118 -4.94 6.80 3.91
N CYS A 119 -4.60 8.02 3.49
CA CYS A 119 -4.28 9.14 4.38
C CYS A 119 -5.08 10.38 3.94
N TYR A 120 -4.44 11.48 3.60
CA TYR A 120 -5.12 12.58 2.97
C TYR A 120 -5.71 12.16 1.62
N ARG A 121 -6.97 12.50 1.39
CA ARG A 121 -7.73 12.21 0.16
C ARG A 121 -8.18 13.54 -0.45
N PRO A 122 -7.68 13.93 -1.63
CA PRO A 122 -8.14 15.13 -2.32
C PRO A 122 -9.67 15.11 -2.54
N ARG A 123 -10.33 16.29 -2.48
CA ARG A 123 -11.79 16.35 -2.72
C ARG A 123 -12.20 15.79 -4.09
N ARG A 124 -11.36 15.96 -5.11
CA ARG A 124 -11.60 15.36 -6.45
C ARG A 124 -11.68 13.83 -6.41
N ALA A 125 -10.95 13.18 -5.50
CA ALA A 125 -11.06 11.74 -5.31
C ALA A 125 -12.42 11.35 -4.71
N VAL A 126 -12.94 12.13 -3.77
CA VAL A 126 -14.28 11.94 -3.22
C VAL A 126 -15.34 12.13 -4.32
N ALA A 127 -15.21 13.17 -5.15
CA ALA A 127 -16.09 13.38 -6.31
C ALA A 127 -16.04 12.19 -7.28
N ALA A 128 -14.86 11.65 -7.54
CA ALA A 128 -14.70 10.46 -8.39
C ALA A 128 -15.40 9.22 -7.80
N PHE A 129 -15.42 9.05 -6.47
CA PHE A 129 -16.19 7.99 -5.82
C PHE A 129 -17.70 8.16 -6.00
N VAL A 130 -18.18 9.42 -5.90
CA VAL A 130 -19.59 9.75 -6.19
C VAL A 130 -19.96 9.39 -7.63
N ASP A 131 -19.11 9.76 -8.60
CA ASP A 131 -19.37 9.47 -10.00
C ASP A 131 -19.26 7.97 -10.32
N TRP A 132 -18.27 7.29 -9.73
CA TRP A 132 -18.15 5.83 -9.83
C TRP A 132 -19.40 5.11 -9.30
N SER A 133 -20.00 5.58 -8.21
CA SER A 133 -21.18 4.94 -7.62
C SER A 133 -22.43 4.98 -8.52
N LYS A 134 -22.45 5.88 -9.49
CA LYS A 134 -23.58 6.08 -10.42
C LYS A 134 -23.49 5.22 -11.69
N ASN A 135 -22.31 4.63 -11.97
CA ASN A 135 -22.15 3.79 -13.16
C ASN A 135 -22.53 2.33 -12.90
N ASP A 136 -22.81 1.57 -13.95
CA ASP A 136 -23.25 0.17 -13.88
C ASP A 136 -22.10 -0.86 -13.81
N ASP A 137 -20.83 -0.42 -13.73
CA ASP A 137 -19.70 -1.34 -13.64
C ASP A 137 -19.62 -1.96 -12.23
N GLU A 138 -19.94 -3.23 -12.12
CA GLU A 138 -19.90 -4.01 -10.88
C GLU A 138 -18.74 -5.01 -10.82
N LYS A 139 -17.67 -4.85 -11.64
CA LYS A 139 -16.52 -5.78 -11.68
C LYS A 139 -15.88 -5.98 -10.32
N THR A 140 -15.82 -4.95 -9.50
CA THR A 140 -15.21 -4.99 -8.16
C THR A 140 -16.16 -5.48 -7.07
N LYS A 141 -17.45 -5.60 -7.35
CA LYS A 141 -18.48 -5.99 -6.37
C LYS A 141 -18.16 -7.26 -5.60
N PRO A 142 -17.73 -8.37 -6.23
CA PRO A 142 -17.46 -9.60 -5.50
C PRO A 142 -16.38 -9.44 -4.42
N ALA A 143 -15.41 -8.55 -4.65
CA ALA A 143 -14.27 -8.34 -3.77
C ALA A 143 -14.52 -7.27 -2.70
N TYR A 144 -15.37 -6.26 -2.98
CA TYR A 144 -15.48 -5.10 -2.12
C TYR A 144 -16.87 -4.87 -1.52
N TYR A 145 -17.97 -5.16 -2.23
CA TYR A 145 -19.34 -4.89 -1.77
C TYR A 145 -20.34 -5.99 -2.18
N PRO A 146 -20.04 -7.29 -1.92
CA PRO A 146 -20.81 -8.41 -2.46
C PRO A 146 -22.28 -8.42 -2.02
N ASN A 147 -22.58 -7.86 -0.86
CA ASN A 147 -23.89 -7.90 -0.22
C ASN A 147 -24.62 -6.55 -0.23
N VAL A 148 -24.06 -5.52 -0.88
CA VAL A 148 -24.64 -4.17 -0.92
C VAL A 148 -24.85 -3.77 -2.38
N ALA A 149 -25.98 -3.18 -2.70
CA ALA A 149 -26.17 -2.58 -4.01
C ALA A 149 -25.32 -1.30 -4.11
N LYS A 150 -24.66 -1.08 -5.24
CA LYS A 150 -23.71 0.02 -5.43
C LYS A 150 -24.29 1.38 -5.08
N HIS A 151 -25.53 1.65 -5.51
CA HIS A 151 -26.24 2.89 -5.22
C HIS A 151 -26.62 3.07 -3.72
N GLU A 152 -26.56 2.00 -2.92
CA GLU A 152 -26.84 2.06 -1.48
C GLU A 152 -25.59 2.36 -0.64
N LEU A 153 -24.38 2.34 -1.22
CA LEU A 153 -23.13 2.50 -0.49
C LEU A 153 -23.07 3.84 0.28
N PHE A 154 -23.65 4.91 -0.27
CA PHE A 154 -23.78 6.20 0.41
C PHE A 154 -24.80 6.14 1.55
N ALA A 155 -26.00 5.65 1.30
CA ALA A 155 -27.06 5.57 2.30
C ALA A 155 -26.65 4.68 3.49
N GLN A 156 -25.85 3.65 3.23
CA GLN A 156 -25.32 2.78 4.27
C GLN A 156 -24.05 3.32 4.93
N GLY A 157 -23.50 4.45 4.47
CA GLY A 157 -22.36 5.16 5.07
C GLY A 157 -21.00 4.51 4.82
N TYR A 158 -20.86 3.71 3.74
CA TYR A 158 -19.57 3.17 3.30
C TYR A 158 -18.79 4.16 2.45
N ILE A 159 -19.47 5.04 1.73
CA ILE A 159 -18.90 6.15 0.98
C ILE A 159 -19.61 7.43 1.43
N ALA A 160 -18.87 8.52 1.57
CA ALA A 160 -19.41 9.81 1.98
C ALA A 160 -19.11 10.89 0.94
N GLU A 161 -20.05 11.83 0.74
CA GLU A 161 -19.84 13.01 -0.12
C GLU A 161 -18.83 14.00 0.48
N GLN A 162 -18.67 13.95 1.81
CA GLN A 162 -17.66 14.70 2.55
C GLN A 162 -16.83 13.73 3.38
N SER A 163 -15.53 13.73 3.19
CA SER A 163 -14.63 12.79 3.84
C SER A 163 -13.72 13.47 4.85
N GLY A 164 -13.58 12.88 6.03
CA GLY A 164 -12.57 13.27 7.02
C GLY A 164 -11.14 13.19 6.49
N HIS A 165 -10.88 12.28 5.54
CA HIS A 165 -9.58 12.20 4.87
C HIS A 165 -9.21 13.48 4.11
N SER A 166 -10.18 14.20 3.55
CA SER A 166 -9.92 15.46 2.83
C SER A 166 -9.42 16.58 3.74
N THR A 167 -9.52 16.42 5.04
CA THR A 167 -8.94 17.34 6.04
C THR A 167 -7.48 16.98 6.38
N GLY A 168 -7.02 15.77 6.05
CA GLY A 168 -5.73 15.23 6.45
C GLY A 168 -5.66 14.73 7.90
N LEU A 169 -6.80 14.62 8.59
CA LEU A 169 -6.89 14.14 9.98
C LEU A 169 -7.30 12.67 10.08
N ALA A 170 -7.84 12.08 9.01
CA ALA A 170 -8.21 10.68 8.98
C ALA A 170 -7.12 9.83 8.30
N VAL A 171 -7.01 8.60 8.76
CA VAL A 171 -6.12 7.58 8.22
C VAL A 171 -6.80 6.23 8.25
N ASP A 172 -6.66 5.48 7.16
CA ASP A 172 -7.04 4.07 7.07
C ASP A 172 -5.79 3.21 7.23
N LEU A 173 -5.80 2.31 8.20
CA LEU A 173 -4.62 1.52 8.52
C LEU A 173 -4.94 0.17 9.16
N GLY A 174 -3.94 -0.69 9.12
CA GLY A 174 -3.92 -1.99 9.79
C GLY A 174 -2.57 -2.29 10.41
N VAL A 175 -2.33 -3.56 10.71
CA VAL A 175 -1.04 -4.09 11.16
C VAL A 175 -0.59 -5.14 10.16
N LYS A 176 0.67 -5.05 9.74
CA LYS A 176 1.26 -5.96 8.77
C LYS A 176 1.14 -7.42 9.24
N GLY A 177 0.53 -8.25 8.39
CA GLY A 177 0.36 -9.68 8.66
C GLY A 177 -0.73 -10.06 9.68
N TRP A 178 -1.50 -9.09 10.20
CA TRP A 178 -2.62 -9.42 11.08
C TRP A 178 -3.91 -9.70 10.29
N ASP A 179 -4.66 -10.68 10.78
CA ASP A 179 -6.02 -10.93 10.30
C ASP A 179 -7.01 -10.01 11.04
N PHE A 180 -7.79 -9.26 10.28
CA PHE A 180 -8.87 -8.41 10.78
C PHE A 180 -10.28 -8.98 10.43
N GLY A 181 -10.34 -10.18 9.82
CA GLY A 181 -11.57 -10.88 9.47
C GLY A 181 -12.26 -10.42 8.20
N THR A 182 -11.87 -9.25 7.66
CA THR A 182 -12.23 -8.76 6.33
C THR A 182 -11.06 -7.95 5.77
N PRO A 183 -10.86 -7.91 4.44
CA PRO A 183 -9.89 -7.00 3.85
C PRO A 183 -10.29 -5.53 4.05
N PHE A 184 -9.35 -4.62 3.76
CA PHE A 184 -9.59 -3.19 3.66
C PHE A 184 -10.65 -2.90 2.57
N ASP A 185 -11.49 -1.90 2.76
CA ASP A 185 -12.58 -1.50 1.85
C ASP A 185 -13.63 -2.59 1.58
N PHE A 186 -13.72 -3.60 2.43
CA PHE A 186 -14.79 -4.58 2.30
C PHE A 186 -16.08 -4.01 2.90
N PHE A 187 -16.95 -3.44 2.07
CA PHE A 187 -18.18 -2.76 2.45
C PHE A 187 -19.28 -3.76 2.83
N ASP A 188 -19.22 -4.21 4.07
CA ASP A 188 -20.10 -5.19 4.66
C ASP A 188 -20.14 -4.99 6.19
N ARG A 189 -21.24 -5.36 6.83
CA ARG A 189 -21.36 -5.29 8.29
C ARG A 189 -20.27 -6.08 9.02
N ARG A 190 -19.68 -7.11 8.37
CA ARG A 190 -18.54 -7.87 8.92
C ARG A 190 -17.30 -6.99 9.13
N SER A 191 -17.18 -5.88 8.43
CA SER A 191 -16.09 -4.90 8.61
C SER A 191 -16.30 -3.93 9.76
N TRP A 192 -17.49 -3.89 10.35
CA TRP A 192 -17.72 -3.06 11.52
C TRP A 192 -16.84 -3.52 12.68
N THR A 193 -16.22 -2.58 13.37
CA THR A 193 -15.22 -2.87 14.41
C THR A 193 -15.73 -3.87 15.45
N GLY A 194 -16.98 -3.73 15.87
CA GLY A 194 -17.64 -4.59 16.87
C GLY A 194 -18.37 -5.81 16.31
N ALA A 195 -18.32 -6.09 15.01
CA ALA A 195 -19.10 -7.16 14.38
C ALA A 195 -18.70 -8.56 14.83
N LEU A 196 -17.43 -8.79 15.07
CA LEU A 196 -16.89 -10.09 15.43
C LEU A 196 -17.09 -10.38 16.92
N LYS A 197 -17.67 -11.52 17.26
CA LYS A 197 -17.94 -11.90 18.66
C LYS A 197 -16.75 -12.62 19.33
N ARG A 198 -15.91 -13.32 18.55
CA ARG A 198 -14.79 -14.15 19.02
C ARG A 198 -13.72 -14.29 17.93
N GLY A 199 -12.56 -14.88 18.28
CA GLY A 199 -11.47 -15.18 17.36
C GLY A 199 -10.36 -14.12 17.34
N VAL A 200 -9.28 -14.45 16.65
CA VAL A 200 -8.06 -13.60 16.57
C VAL A 200 -8.34 -12.24 15.93
N ALA A 201 -9.16 -12.20 14.89
CA ALA A 201 -9.50 -10.95 14.20
C ALA A 201 -10.21 -9.95 15.13
N ARG A 202 -11.11 -10.42 16.02
CA ARG A 202 -11.72 -9.56 17.06
C ARG A 202 -10.66 -8.97 17.99
N LEU A 203 -9.71 -9.79 18.44
CA LEU A 203 -8.64 -9.32 19.33
C LEU A 203 -7.74 -8.32 18.61
N ASN A 204 -7.42 -8.56 17.34
CA ASN A 204 -6.61 -7.67 16.54
C ASN A 204 -7.26 -6.30 16.34
N ARG A 205 -8.58 -6.26 16.02
CA ARG A 205 -9.35 -5.00 15.96
C ARG A 205 -9.30 -4.26 17.31
N ALA A 206 -9.54 -4.96 18.42
CA ALA A 206 -9.52 -4.35 19.74
C ALA A 206 -8.14 -3.78 20.11
N ARG A 207 -7.06 -4.50 19.76
CA ARG A 207 -5.68 -4.04 20.00
C ARG A 207 -5.33 -2.81 19.16
N LEU A 208 -5.73 -2.81 17.86
CA LEU A 208 -5.52 -1.67 16.98
C LEU A 208 -6.26 -0.43 17.48
N VAL A 209 -7.54 -0.56 17.82
CA VAL A 209 -8.34 0.53 18.39
C VAL A 209 -7.73 1.05 19.69
N ALA A 210 -7.29 0.17 20.58
CA ALA A 210 -6.65 0.56 21.82
C ALA A 210 -5.33 1.31 21.61
N LEU A 211 -4.50 0.88 20.64
CA LEU A 211 -3.27 1.57 20.25
C LEU A 211 -3.59 2.98 19.73
N MET A 212 -4.43 3.07 18.71
CA MET A 212 -4.76 4.34 18.06
C MET A 212 -5.40 5.34 19.03
N ARG A 213 -6.28 4.86 19.90
CA ARG A 213 -6.94 5.70 20.93
C ARG A 213 -5.94 6.33 21.91
N ARG A 214 -4.88 5.62 22.32
CA ARG A 214 -3.82 6.16 23.18
C ARG A 214 -3.07 7.31 22.51
N HIS A 215 -2.99 7.28 21.19
CA HIS A 215 -2.33 8.32 20.39
C HIS A 215 -3.30 9.35 19.80
N GLY A 216 -4.49 9.49 20.39
CA GLY A 216 -5.41 10.57 20.08
C GLY A 216 -6.38 10.30 18.92
N PHE A 217 -6.44 9.11 18.37
CA PHE A 217 -7.37 8.77 17.29
C PHE A 217 -8.63 8.08 17.81
N ASP A 218 -9.77 8.37 17.20
CA ASP A 218 -11.01 7.65 17.36
C ASP A 218 -11.30 6.80 16.11
N ASN A 219 -11.78 5.58 16.36
CA ASN A 219 -12.19 4.66 15.29
C ASN A 219 -13.61 4.96 14.82
N TYR A 220 -13.83 4.89 13.51
CA TYR A 220 -15.18 4.87 12.93
C TYR A 220 -15.80 3.46 13.11
N PRO A 221 -16.92 3.31 13.84
CA PRO A 221 -17.42 1.98 14.23
C PRO A 221 -17.82 1.06 13.08
N ARG A 222 -18.09 1.60 11.88
CA ARG A 222 -18.48 0.82 10.69
C ARG A 222 -17.30 0.29 9.88
N GLU A 223 -16.06 0.73 10.22
CA GLU A 223 -14.83 0.38 9.51
C GLU A 223 -13.71 0.13 10.51
N TRP A 224 -13.20 -1.11 10.57
CA TRP A 224 -12.15 -1.46 11.54
C TRP A 224 -10.82 -0.73 11.26
N TRP A 225 -10.62 -0.26 10.02
CA TRP A 225 -9.39 0.40 9.56
C TRP A 225 -9.39 1.92 9.73
N HIS A 226 -10.57 2.57 9.82
CA HIS A 226 -10.70 4.03 9.76
C HIS A 226 -10.57 4.69 11.13
N PHE A 227 -9.66 5.67 11.20
CA PHE A 227 -9.36 6.42 12.41
C PHE A 227 -9.23 7.91 12.11
N THR A 228 -9.75 8.77 12.99
CA THR A 228 -9.68 10.23 12.88
C THR A 228 -9.04 10.82 14.13
N LEU A 229 -8.07 11.74 13.97
CA LEU A 229 -7.44 12.45 15.09
C LEU A 229 -8.48 13.34 15.78
N ARG A 230 -8.54 13.24 17.11
CA ARG A 230 -9.42 14.05 17.96
C ARG A 230 -8.98 15.50 18.07
N GLY A 231 -9.92 16.37 18.39
CA GLY A 231 -9.66 17.74 18.87
C GLY A 231 -9.52 18.80 17.80
N ALA A 232 -9.34 18.45 16.53
CA ALA A 232 -9.34 19.45 15.46
C ALA A 232 -10.78 19.81 15.07
N LYS A 233 -11.14 21.08 15.26
CA LYS A 233 -12.46 21.62 14.90
C LYS A 233 -12.32 22.49 13.65
N ASN A 234 -13.35 22.51 12.79
CA ASN A 234 -13.47 23.39 11.62
C ASN A 234 -12.27 23.32 10.65
N VAL A 235 -11.78 22.10 10.41
CA VAL A 235 -10.68 21.91 9.48
C VAL A 235 -11.21 21.79 8.06
N GLU A 236 -10.75 22.66 7.19
CA GLU A 236 -11.14 22.67 5.78
C GLU A 236 -10.66 21.43 5.06
N SER A 237 -11.54 20.89 4.22
CA SER A 237 -11.19 19.89 3.23
C SER A 237 -10.34 20.53 2.11
N ARG A 238 -9.30 19.81 1.68
CA ARG A 238 -8.37 20.29 0.65
C ARG A 238 -8.58 19.53 -0.67
N ASP A 239 -8.10 20.14 -1.76
CA ASP A 239 -8.07 19.52 -3.08
C ASP A 239 -6.72 19.73 -3.77
N VAL A 240 -5.66 19.21 -3.14
CA VAL A 240 -4.28 19.21 -3.66
C VAL A 240 -3.94 17.81 -4.13
N GLU A 241 -3.38 17.67 -5.33
CA GLU A 241 -2.93 16.36 -5.83
C GLU A 241 -1.74 15.85 -5.01
N ILE A 242 -1.70 14.54 -4.79
CA ILE A 242 -0.60 13.83 -4.15
C ILE A 242 0.39 13.44 -5.25
N GLU A 243 1.57 14.04 -5.23
CA GLU A 243 2.63 13.84 -6.23
C GLU A 243 3.87 13.18 -5.65
#